data_27b497847d6802144bcf0deb4ab28b15
#
_entry.id   27b497847d6802144bcf0deb4ab28b15
#
_cell.length_a   1.000
_cell.length_b   1.000
_cell.length_c   1.000
_cell.angle_alpha   90.00
_cell.angle_beta   90.00
_cell.angle_gamma   90.00
#
_symmetry.space_group_name_H-M   'P 1'
#
loop_
_entity.id
_entity.type
_entity.pdbx_description
1 polymer ?
#
loop_
_entity_poly.entity_id
_entity_poly.type
_entity_poly.pdbx_seq_one_letter_code
_entity_poly.pdbx_strand_id
1 'polypeptide(L)'
;MFCTGSGNSIQLTEIPDAILAYYRRNKAQTDQISIIVGTDSQNFNNTKMVSVIAVVAHGHGGIFFYEVSREDLIQNVKLKLQTETAASLTLAGELVDMFEGNAIYREMFAECPLSIHIDAGNSVNGKTKDLIPGLVSWIRSCGYDVETKPDSFVASTIADRITK
;
A
#
# COMPACT_ATOMS: atom_id res chain seq x y z
N MET A 1 -11.96 6.83 -5.93
CA MET A 1 -12.66 5.60 -6.41
C MET A 1 -11.61 4.57 -6.72
N PHE A 2 -11.67 3.44 -6.02
CA PHE A 2 -10.75 2.33 -6.22
C PHE A 2 -11.17 1.44 -7.40
N CYS A 3 -10.21 0.69 -7.93
CA CYS A 3 -10.40 -0.38 -8.90
C CYS A 3 -9.83 -1.68 -8.34
N THR A 4 -10.47 -2.80 -8.62
CA THR A 4 -9.92 -4.14 -8.36
C THR A 4 -8.85 -4.51 -9.39
N GLY A 5 -8.07 -5.55 -9.13
CA GLY A 5 -7.11 -6.08 -10.10
C GLY A 5 -7.73 -6.56 -11.42
N SER A 6 -9.04 -6.83 -11.45
CA SER A 6 -9.81 -7.14 -12.67
C SER A 6 -10.40 -5.91 -13.36
N GLY A 7 -10.15 -4.70 -12.84
CA GLY A 7 -10.61 -3.44 -13.44
C GLY A 7 -12.02 -3.00 -13.03
N ASN A 8 -12.67 -3.70 -12.11
CA ASN A 8 -13.99 -3.28 -11.62
C ASN A 8 -13.85 -2.16 -10.59
N SER A 9 -14.75 -1.18 -10.65
CA SER A 9 -14.80 -0.11 -9.64
C SER A 9 -15.31 -0.65 -8.30
N ILE A 10 -14.71 -0.16 -7.21
CA ILE A 10 -15.08 -0.50 -5.83
C ILE A 10 -14.90 0.74 -4.94
N GLN A 11 -15.76 0.93 -3.96
CA GLN A 11 -15.59 1.99 -2.99
C GLN A 11 -14.64 1.55 -1.86
N LEU A 12 -13.94 2.49 -1.24
CA LEU A 12 -13.05 2.20 -0.12
C LEU A 12 -13.78 1.46 1.02
N THR A 13 -15.03 1.84 1.27
CA THR A 13 -15.88 1.22 2.30
C THR A 13 -16.27 -0.24 2.02
N GLU A 14 -16.12 -0.70 0.79
CA GLU A 14 -16.42 -2.09 0.38
C GLU A 14 -15.17 -2.98 0.40
N ILE A 15 -13.97 -2.37 0.45
CA ILE A 15 -12.70 -3.10 0.46
C ILE A 15 -12.56 -4.03 1.67
N PRO A 16 -12.94 -3.65 2.91
CA PRO A 16 -12.89 -4.55 4.05
C PRO A 16 -13.66 -5.86 3.85
N ASP A 17 -14.83 -5.83 3.22
CA ASP A 17 -15.61 -7.03 2.90
C ASP A 17 -14.89 -7.92 1.88
N ALA A 18 -14.27 -7.32 0.86
CA ALA A 18 -13.50 -8.05 -0.14
C ALA A 18 -12.24 -8.70 0.48
N ILE A 19 -11.57 -8.02 1.40
CA ILE A 19 -10.43 -8.55 2.16
C ILE A 19 -10.89 -9.71 3.05
N LEU A 20 -11.99 -9.55 3.79
CA LEU A 20 -12.55 -10.59 4.65
C LEU A 20 -12.93 -11.85 3.83
N ALA A 21 -13.55 -11.67 2.67
CA ALA A 21 -13.89 -12.78 1.78
C ALA A 21 -12.63 -13.51 1.28
N TYR A 22 -11.58 -12.77 0.93
CA TYR A 22 -10.29 -13.34 0.53
C TYR A 22 -9.62 -14.09 1.69
N TYR A 23 -9.55 -13.49 2.87
CA TYR A 23 -9.02 -14.10 4.08
C TYR A 23 -9.73 -15.43 4.39
N ARG A 24 -11.06 -15.44 4.43
CA ARG A 24 -11.85 -16.65 4.73
C ARG A 24 -11.60 -17.81 3.76
N ARG A 25 -11.35 -17.50 2.48
CA ARG A 25 -11.03 -18.52 1.46
C ARG A 25 -9.64 -19.12 1.62
N ASN A 26 -8.69 -18.36 2.14
CA ASN A 26 -7.27 -18.74 2.15
C ASN A 26 -6.75 -19.16 3.52
N LYS A 27 -7.40 -18.76 4.63
CA LYS A 27 -6.91 -19.04 5.99
C LYS A 27 -6.77 -20.54 6.32
N ALA A 28 -7.49 -21.42 5.64
CA ALA A 28 -7.35 -22.87 5.80
C ALA A 28 -6.11 -23.43 5.10
N GLN A 29 -5.49 -22.67 4.19
CA GLN A 29 -4.34 -23.07 3.39
C GLN A 29 -3.03 -22.46 3.89
N THR A 30 -3.11 -21.29 4.51
CA THR A 30 -1.96 -20.58 5.10
C THR A 30 -2.42 -19.66 6.23
N ASP A 31 -1.60 -19.56 7.26
CA ASP A 31 -1.71 -18.56 8.33
C ASP A 31 -0.93 -17.27 8.03
N GLN A 32 -0.19 -17.26 6.92
CA GLN A 32 0.63 -16.12 6.49
C GLN A 32 -0.13 -15.27 5.46
N ILE A 33 -1.12 -14.52 5.93
CA ILE A 33 -1.86 -13.54 5.12
C ILE A 33 -1.48 -12.14 5.61
N SER A 34 -1.00 -11.29 4.72
CA SER A 34 -0.59 -9.92 5.05
C SER A 34 -1.30 -8.89 4.20
N ILE A 35 -1.53 -7.71 4.78
CA ILE A 35 -2.09 -6.53 4.12
C ILE A 35 -0.94 -5.55 3.87
N ILE A 36 -0.84 -5.04 2.67
CA ILE A 36 0.23 -4.15 2.24
C ILE A 36 -0.40 -2.90 1.66
N VAL A 37 0.04 -1.74 2.12
CA VAL A 37 -0.35 -0.45 1.56
C VAL A 37 0.90 0.24 1.01
N GLY A 38 0.77 0.84 -0.15
CA GLY A 38 1.87 1.59 -0.75
C GLY A 38 1.38 2.56 -1.81
N THR A 39 2.16 3.59 -2.06
CA THR A 39 1.92 4.59 -3.11
C THR A 39 3.19 4.78 -3.90
N ASP A 40 3.05 4.80 -5.22
CA ASP A 40 4.12 5.15 -6.15
C ASP A 40 3.62 6.22 -7.12
N SER A 41 4.51 7.01 -7.67
CA SER A 41 4.13 8.08 -8.59
C SER A 41 5.07 8.24 -9.78
N GLN A 42 4.49 8.68 -10.88
CA GLN A 42 5.22 9.02 -12.11
C GLN A 42 4.89 10.44 -12.57
N ASN A 43 5.92 11.13 -13.03
CA ASN A 43 5.81 12.47 -13.58
C ASN A 43 5.62 12.44 -15.10
N PHE A 44 4.56 13.13 -15.54
CA PHE A 44 4.27 13.46 -16.93
C PHE A 44 4.11 15.00 -17.01
N ASN A 45 2.98 15.50 -17.53
CA ASN A 45 2.60 16.91 -17.41
C ASN A 45 2.17 17.28 -15.97
N ASN A 46 1.79 16.28 -15.19
CA ASN A 46 1.48 16.34 -13.78
C ASN A 46 2.10 15.11 -13.08
N THR A 47 1.99 15.03 -11.76
CA THR A 47 2.36 13.84 -10.99
C THR A 47 1.14 12.92 -10.89
N LYS A 48 1.21 11.76 -11.56
CA LYS A 48 0.23 10.69 -11.43
C LYS A 48 0.63 9.81 -10.26
N MET A 49 -0.21 9.72 -9.24
CA MET A 49 -0.01 8.85 -8.06
C MET A 49 -0.91 7.63 -8.16
N VAL A 50 -0.39 6.49 -7.78
CA VAL A 50 -1.11 5.21 -7.68
C VAL A 50 -0.97 4.69 -6.27
N SER A 51 -2.05 4.72 -5.50
CA SER A 51 -2.14 4.12 -4.16
C SER A 51 -2.73 2.72 -4.26
N VAL A 52 -2.13 1.76 -3.56
CA VAL A 52 -2.45 0.35 -3.65
C VAL A 52 -2.71 -0.23 -2.26
N ILE A 53 -3.76 -1.04 -2.14
CA ILE A 53 -3.96 -1.98 -1.05
C ILE A 53 -3.82 -3.37 -1.66
N ALA A 54 -2.87 -4.17 -1.18
CA ALA A 54 -2.71 -5.56 -1.59
C ALA A 54 -2.91 -6.49 -0.39
N VAL A 55 -3.49 -7.66 -0.63
CA VAL A 55 -3.61 -8.72 0.35
C VAL A 55 -2.98 -9.97 -0.23
N VAL A 56 -1.98 -10.50 0.44
CA VAL A 56 -1.16 -11.61 -0.04
C VAL A 56 -1.29 -12.79 0.93
N ALA A 57 -1.77 -13.91 0.41
CA ALA A 57 -1.67 -15.21 1.07
C ALA A 57 -0.39 -15.88 0.57
N HIS A 58 0.64 -15.97 1.42
CA HIS A 58 1.96 -16.44 1.02
C HIS A 58 1.90 -17.85 0.44
N GLY A 59 2.41 -18.00 -0.79
CA GLY A 59 2.33 -19.25 -1.57
C GLY A 59 1.00 -19.50 -2.30
N HIS A 60 -0.03 -18.65 -2.07
CA HIS A 60 -1.38 -18.85 -2.61
C HIS A 60 -1.92 -17.64 -3.41
N GLY A 61 -1.03 -16.70 -3.75
CA GLY A 61 -1.38 -15.52 -4.54
C GLY A 61 -1.89 -14.34 -3.72
N GLY A 62 -2.58 -13.41 -4.36
CA GLY A 62 -3.07 -12.20 -3.72
C GLY A 62 -4.16 -11.50 -4.52
N ILE A 63 -4.81 -10.57 -3.86
CA ILE A 63 -5.71 -9.60 -4.49
C ILE A 63 -5.18 -8.19 -4.24
N PHE A 64 -5.56 -7.24 -5.08
CA PHE A 64 -5.21 -5.86 -4.88
C PHE A 64 -6.30 -4.90 -5.34
N PHE A 65 -6.29 -3.72 -4.74
CA PHE A 65 -7.13 -2.59 -5.05
C PHE A 65 -6.23 -1.39 -5.27
N TYR A 66 -6.56 -0.54 -6.23
CA TYR A 66 -5.76 0.65 -6.49
C TYR A 66 -6.62 1.86 -6.82
N GLU A 67 -6.11 3.03 -6.49
CA GLU A 67 -6.67 4.32 -6.86
C GLU A 67 -5.61 5.16 -7.57
N VAL A 68 -6.04 5.87 -8.58
CA VAL A 68 -5.19 6.82 -9.33
C VAL A 68 -5.64 8.23 -8.99
N SER A 69 -4.72 9.04 -8.49
CA SER A 69 -4.88 10.48 -8.33
C SER A 69 -3.88 11.26 -9.19
N ARG A 70 -4.12 12.56 -9.33
CA ARG A 70 -3.24 13.47 -10.07
C ARG A 70 -3.00 14.69 -9.20
N GLU A 71 -1.73 15.01 -9.05
CA GLU A 71 -1.24 16.15 -8.29
C GLU A 71 -0.51 17.11 -9.23
N ASP A 72 -0.30 18.34 -8.78
CA ASP A 72 0.60 19.24 -9.45
C ASP A 72 1.99 18.62 -9.61
N LEU A 73 2.73 19.03 -10.63
CA LEU A 73 4.01 18.40 -10.94
C LEU A 73 5.02 18.53 -9.79
N ILE A 74 5.33 17.40 -9.14
CA ILE A 74 6.30 17.32 -8.05
C ILE A 74 7.67 16.93 -8.62
N GLN A 75 8.54 17.90 -8.83
CA GLN A 75 9.90 17.67 -9.35
C GLN A 75 10.91 17.30 -8.24
N ASN A 76 10.68 17.77 -7.02
CA ASN A 76 11.57 17.52 -5.90
C ASN A 76 11.40 16.10 -5.39
N VAL A 77 12.45 15.28 -5.48
CA VAL A 77 12.43 13.87 -5.09
C VAL A 77 12.09 13.67 -3.61
N LYS A 78 12.58 14.53 -2.72
CA LYS A 78 12.25 14.46 -1.29
C LYS A 78 10.76 14.72 -1.06
N LEU A 79 10.23 15.79 -1.66
CA LEU A 79 8.80 16.10 -1.56
C LEU A 79 7.94 14.99 -2.17
N LYS A 80 8.37 14.42 -3.29
CA LYS A 80 7.69 13.30 -3.95
C LYS A 80 7.56 12.09 -2.99
N LEU A 81 8.68 11.63 -2.41
CA LEU A 81 8.68 10.52 -1.46
C LEU A 81 7.88 10.82 -0.19
N GLN A 82 7.92 12.05 0.31
CA GLN A 82 7.10 12.47 1.45
C GLN A 82 5.61 12.43 1.10
N THR A 83 5.23 12.87 -0.09
CA THR A 83 3.83 12.87 -0.55
C THR A 83 3.32 11.44 -0.74
N GLU A 84 4.11 10.54 -1.34
CA GLU A 84 3.80 9.12 -1.48
C GLU A 84 3.62 8.44 -0.11
N THR A 85 4.54 8.72 0.81
CA THR A 85 4.47 8.19 2.18
C THR A 85 3.24 8.70 2.93
N ALA A 86 2.94 10.00 2.82
CA ALA A 86 1.76 10.59 3.44
C ALA A 86 0.46 9.98 2.89
N ALA A 87 0.37 9.76 1.57
CA ALA A 87 -0.78 9.11 0.95
C ALA A 87 -0.96 7.67 1.43
N SER A 88 0.14 6.91 1.54
CA SER A 88 0.10 5.55 2.09
C SER A 88 -0.33 5.51 3.55
N LEU A 89 0.16 6.44 4.38
CA LEU A 89 -0.24 6.56 5.80
C LEU A 89 -1.71 6.93 5.95
N THR A 90 -2.21 7.87 5.15
CA THR A 90 -3.62 8.26 5.16
C THR A 90 -4.51 7.07 4.80
N LEU A 91 -4.18 6.36 3.71
CA LEU A 91 -4.93 5.20 3.26
C LEU A 91 -4.91 4.05 4.28
N ALA A 92 -3.75 3.78 4.89
CA ALA A 92 -3.62 2.78 5.94
C ALA A 92 -4.47 3.14 7.17
N GLY A 93 -4.47 4.41 7.59
CA GLY A 93 -5.29 4.91 8.69
C GLY A 93 -6.79 4.72 8.44
N GLU A 94 -7.28 5.12 7.26
CA GLU A 94 -8.68 4.93 6.88
C GLU A 94 -9.09 3.45 6.88
N LEU A 95 -8.21 2.57 6.41
CA LEU A 95 -8.46 1.13 6.38
C LEU A 95 -8.49 0.54 7.80
N VAL A 96 -7.57 0.93 8.67
CA VAL A 96 -7.52 0.49 10.06
C VAL A 96 -8.76 0.96 10.84
N ASP A 97 -9.17 2.22 10.66
CA ASP A 97 -10.38 2.76 11.29
C ASP A 97 -11.63 1.93 10.91
N MET A 98 -11.73 1.50 9.66
CA MET A 98 -12.83 0.63 9.22
C MET A 98 -12.73 -0.77 9.85
N PHE A 99 -11.53 -1.34 9.98
CA PHE A 99 -11.35 -2.63 10.63
C PHE A 99 -11.69 -2.57 12.11
N GLU A 100 -11.26 -1.53 12.81
CA GLU A 100 -11.53 -1.35 14.24
C GLU A 100 -13.00 -1.05 14.53
N GLY A 101 -13.70 -0.45 13.59
CA GLY A 101 -15.12 -0.13 13.68
C GLY A 101 -16.06 -1.35 13.66
N ASN A 102 -15.59 -2.55 13.27
CA ASN A 102 -16.40 -3.75 13.13
C ASN A 102 -15.71 -4.97 13.74
N ALA A 103 -16.41 -5.69 14.65
CA ALA A 103 -15.86 -6.84 15.36
C ALA A 103 -15.33 -7.96 14.44
N ILE A 104 -16.03 -8.22 13.32
CA ILE A 104 -15.63 -9.26 12.36
C ILE A 104 -14.33 -8.89 11.64
N TYR A 105 -14.17 -7.62 11.27
CA TYR A 105 -12.93 -7.15 10.66
C TYR A 105 -11.77 -7.13 11.65
N ARG A 106 -12.03 -6.78 12.93
CA ARG A 106 -11.00 -6.81 13.98
C ARG A 106 -10.42 -8.20 14.19
N GLU A 107 -11.24 -9.25 14.18
CA GLU A 107 -10.76 -10.64 14.29
C GLU A 107 -9.85 -11.01 13.13
N MET A 108 -10.23 -10.68 11.90
CA MET A 108 -9.40 -10.87 10.72
C MET A 108 -8.10 -10.05 10.79
N PHE A 109 -8.20 -8.78 11.14
CA PHE A 109 -7.05 -7.87 11.18
C PHE A 109 -6.03 -8.27 12.25
N ALA A 110 -6.46 -8.87 13.35
CA ALA A 110 -5.56 -9.43 14.37
C ALA A 110 -4.65 -10.55 13.84
N GLU A 111 -5.09 -11.25 12.78
CA GLU A 111 -4.33 -12.33 12.14
C GLU A 111 -3.60 -11.88 10.85
N CYS A 112 -3.90 -10.70 10.34
CA CYS A 112 -3.35 -10.18 9.08
C CYS A 112 -2.53 -8.90 9.34
N PRO A 113 -1.21 -9.01 9.56
CA PRO A 113 -0.38 -7.82 9.78
C PRO A 113 -0.43 -6.87 8.58
N LEU A 114 -0.51 -5.57 8.89
CA LEU A 114 -0.47 -4.50 7.89
C LEU A 114 0.92 -3.87 7.88
N SER A 115 1.50 -3.76 6.70
CA SER A 115 2.76 -3.04 6.47
C SER A 115 2.61 -1.98 5.39
N ILE A 116 3.45 -0.94 5.46
CA ILE A 116 3.58 0.07 4.42
C ILE A 116 4.84 -0.22 3.62
N HIS A 117 4.70 -0.28 2.30
CA HIS A 117 5.82 -0.42 1.39
C HIS A 117 6.21 0.92 0.80
N ILE A 118 7.48 1.30 0.95
CA ILE A 118 8.07 2.48 0.31
C ILE A 118 8.85 2.01 -0.93
N ASP A 119 8.53 2.57 -2.11
CA ASP A 119 9.29 2.31 -3.34
C ASP A 119 10.58 3.16 -3.40
N ALA A 120 11.36 3.12 -2.33
CA ALA A 120 12.66 3.75 -2.24
C ALA A 120 13.68 2.70 -1.83
N GLY A 121 14.78 2.62 -2.55
CA GLY A 121 15.87 1.67 -2.31
C GLY A 121 17.20 2.37 -2.08
N ASN A 122 18.14 1.61 -1.54
CA ASN A 122 19.55 1.98 -1.43
C ASN A 122 20.24 1.96 -2.80
N SER A 123 19.66 2.59 -3.83
CA SER A 123 20.35 2.68 -5.12
C SER A 123 21.67 3.44 -4.93
N VAL A 124 22.71 2.94 -5.55
CA VAL A 124 24.11 3.36 -5.40
C VAL A 124 24.34 4.86 -5.73
N ASN A 125 23.38 5.54 -6.34
CA ASN A 125 23.43 6.96 -6.73
C ASN A 125 22.68 7.93 -5.78
N GLY A 126 22.43 7.55 -4.56
CA GLY A 126 22.48 8.36 -3.35
C GLY A 126 21.46 9.46 -3.07
N LYS A 127 20.60 9.91 -3.95
CA LYS A 127 19.67 11.02 -3.63
C LYS A 127 18.53 10.64 -2.68
N THR A 128 18.18 9.37 -2.62
CA THR A 128 17.08 8.87 -1.78
C THR A 128 17.58 8.16 -0.52
N LYS A 129 18.82 7.69 -0.50
CA LYS A 129 19.39 6.90 0.60
C LYS A 129 19.29 7.61 1.95
N ASP A 130 19.58 8.91 1.97
CA ASP A 130 19.58 9.70 3.21
C ASP A 130 18.16 10.04 3.69
N LEU A 131 17.15 9.87 2.82
CA LEU A 131 15.74 10.14 3.15
C LEU A 131 15.04 8.93 3.78
N ILE A 132 15.48 7.71 3.44
CA ILE A 132 14.82 6.47 3.86
C ILE A 132 14.72 6.34 5.39
N PRO A 133 15.79 6.56 6.20
CA PRO A 133 15.68 6.44 7.65
C PRO A 133 14.61 7.35 8.26
N GLY A 134 14.47 8.56 7.75
CA GLY A 134 13.44 9.51 8.19
C GLY A 134 12.03 9.05 7.85
N LEU A 135 11.81 8.53 6.64
CA LEU A 135 10.52 8.00 6.20
C LEU A 135 10.15 6.74 6.99
N VAL A 136 11.10 5.83 7.21
CA VAL A 136 10.91 4.63 8.04
C VAL A 136 10.54 5.00 9.46
N SER A 137 11.26 5.96 10.07
CA SER A 137 10.95 6.45 11.41
C SER A 137 9.56 7.08 11.49
N TRP A 138 9.16 7.84 10.48
CA TRP A 138 7.83 8.43 10.41
C TRP A 138 6.75 7.36 10.39
N ILE A 139 6.84 6.37 9.49
CA ILE A 139 5.86 5.28 9.39
C ILE A 139 5.78 4.48 10.69
N ARG A 140 6.92 4.14 11.28
CA ARG A 140 6.97 3.41 12.56
C ARG A 140 6.37 4.21 13.72
N SER A 141 6.56 5.53 13.73
CA SER A 141 5.94 6.40 14.75
C SER A 141 4.42 6.44 14.64
N CYS A 142 3.86 6.16 13.46
CA CYS A 142 2.42 6.00 13.26
C CYS A 142 1.90 4.59 13.64
N GLY A 143 2.79 3.68 14.07
CA GLY A 143 2.42 2.34 14.53
C GLY A 143 2.40 1.26 13.44
N TYR A 144 2.97 1.52 12.26
CA TYR A 144 2.99 0.56 11.16
C TYR A 144 4.37 -0.07 10.96
N ASP A 145 4.37 -1.33 10.53
CA ASP A 145 5.56 -1.95 9.95
C ASP A 145 5.86 -1.34 8.57
N VAL A 146 7.13 -1.35 8.18
CA VAL A 146 7.57 -0.75 6.92
C VAL A 146 8.59 -1.63 6.22
N GLU A 147 8.40 -1.79 4.91
CA GLU A 147 9.34 -2.44 4.02
C GLU A 147 9.87 -1.45 2.97
N THR A 148 11.15 -1.55 2.67
CA THR A 148 11.84 -0.77 1.64
C THR A 148 12.45 -1.72 0.60
N LYS A 149 12.85 -1.23 -0.58
CA LYS A 149 13.52 -2.07 -1.57
C LYS A 149 14.80 -2.71 -0.97
N PRO A 150 15.05 -4.00 -1.26
CA PRO A 150 14.42 -4.87 -2.27
C PRO A 150 13.13 -5.57 -1.82
N ASP A 151 12.73 -5.49 -0.56
CA ASP A 151 11.63 -6.27 0.00
C ASP A 151 10.24 -5.66 -0.31
N SER A 152 10.20 -4.34 -0.61
CA SER A 152 8.98 -3.62 -1.00
C SER A 152 8.67 -3.78 -2.50
N PHE A 153 8.14 -4.93 -2.91
CA PHE A 153 7.90 -5.20 -4.34
C PHE A 153 6.44 -5.03 -4.78
N VAL A 154 5.48 -5.13 -3.88
CA VAL A 154 4.06 -5.24 -4.26
C VAL A 154 3.52 -3.93 -4.84
N ALA A 155 3.70 -2.81 -4.13
CA ALA A 155 3.13 -1.54 -4.55
C ALA A 155 3.74 -1.05 -5.87
N SER A 156 5.06 -1.10 -6.02
CA SER A 156 5.75 -0.68 -7.25
C SER A 156 5.40 -1.57 -8.44
N THR A 157 5.32 -2.90 -8.24
CA THR A 157 4.96 -3.82 -9.33
C THR A 157 3.54 -3.59 -9.84
N ILE A 158 2.61 -3.30 -8.95
CA ILE A 158 1.21 -3.01 -9.32
C ILE A 158 1.12 -1.62 -9.95
N ALA A 159 1.76 -0.62 -9.34
CA ALA A 159 1.80 0.74 -9.89
C ALA A 159 2.39 0.76 -11.29
N ASP A 160 3.49 0.08 -11.54
CA ASP A 160 4.11 -0.06 -12.86
C ASP A 160 3.19 -0.65 -13.94
N ARG A 161 2.30 -1.58 -13.56
CA ARG A 161 1.31 -2.14 -14.50
C ARG A 161 0.20 -1.16 -14.86
N ILE A 162 -0.13 -0.26 -13.95
CA ILE A 162 -1.26 0.67 -14.08
C ILE A 162 -0.79 1.99 -14.71
N THR A 163 0.48 2.32 -14.59
CA THR A 163 1.05 3.56 -15.15
C THR A 163 1.49 3.41 -16.61
N LYS A 164 1.66 2.19 -17.09
CA LYS A 164 1.92 1.88 -18.51
C LYS A 164 0.63 1.88 -19.31
#